data_5e1228c8f6cd1748d62a1fe48ebe581f
#
_entry.id   5e1228c8f6cd1748d62a1fe48ebe581f
#
_cell.length_a   1.000
_cell.length_b   1.000
_cell.length_c   1.000
_cell.angle_alpha   90.00
_cell.angle_beta   90.00
_cell.angle_gamma   90.00
#
_symmetry.space_group_name_H-M   'P 1'
#
loop_
_entity.id
_entity.type
_entity.pdbx_description
1 polymer ?
#
loop_
_entity_poly.entity_id
_entity_poly.type
_entity_poly.pdbx_seq_one_letter_code
_entity_poly.pdbx_strand_id
1 'polypeptide(L)'
;LDSGAAKEFYDDDTWAGATKGRVTKWALYALMADVCLWSEDYAGCVEYADLLINSTSAHRPAFMADSEQWFTIFNPGNSNESIFELNFDVRTYNQPVDNSPSAYFIYSTSAPLQYSINMWERLQTETLMSNNASVRASMGAYRDFCIWKYQGAGYQMTGTRDQQDANWILYRMADVLLMKAEALAWQGGAANFQTAIDLINKVRSRANIAELNVNPNDLTEISVLHYVLQERDIELAAEGKRWYDLLRLGKSKDY
;
A
#
# COMPACT_ATOMS: atom_id res chain seq x y z
N LEU A 1 2.44 -22.35 -12.64
CA LEU A 1 1.15 -21.86 -13.10
C LEU A 1 1.35 -21.04 -14.35
N ASP A 2 1.07 -21.67 -15.49
CA ASP A 2 1.20 -20.98 -16.76
C ASP A 2 0.17 -19.85 -16.83
N SER A 3 0.69 -18.65 -16.88
CA SER A 3 -0.07 -17.40 -16.86
C SER A 3 -0.95 -17.17 -18.10
N GLY A 4 -0.81 -17.98 -19.13
CA GLY A 4 -1.58 -17.86 -20.36
C GLY A 4 -3.06 -18.12 -20.13
N ALA A 5 -3.39 -19.21 -19.47
CA ALA A 5 -4.79 -19.59 -19.23
C ALA A 5 -5.52 -18.62 -18.28
N ALA A 6 -4.84 -18.12 -17.25
CA ALA A 6 -5.42 -17.13 -16.37
C ALA A 6 -5.65 -15.78 -17.09
N LYS A 7 -4.74 -15.44 -18.00
CA LYS A 7 -4.83 -14.22 -18.81
C LYS A 7 -6.01 -14.25 -19.78
N GLU A 8 -6.18 -15.34 -20.51
CA GLU A 8 -7.30 -15.51 -21.47
C GLU A 8 -8.67 -15.51 -20.79
N PHE A 9 -8.73 -15.98 -19.54
CA PHE A 9 -9.98 -16.09 -18.81
C PHE A 9 -10.44 -14.79 -18.15
N TYR A 10 -9.51 -13.85 -17.88
CA TYR A 10 -9.77 -12.64 -17.07
C TYR A 10 -9.44 -11.35 -17.81
N ASP A 11 -9.20 -11.39 -19.10
CA ASP A 11 -8.75 -10.25 -19.91
C ASP A 11 -9.88 -9.51 -20.61
N ASP A 12 -11.12 -9.92 -20.39
CA ASP A 12 -12.26 -9.21 -20.93
C ASP A 12 -12.69 -8.10 -19.95
N ASP A 13 -13.01 -6.93 -20.47
CA ASP A 13 -13.36 -5.74 -19.70
C ASP A 13 -14.55 -5.97 -18.73
N THR A 14 -15.39 -6.98 -18.99
CA THR A 14 -16.50 -7.35 -18.11
C THR A 14 -16.05 -8.00 -16.81
N TRP A 15 -14.83 -8.51 -16.76
CA TRP A 15 -14.24 -9.20 -15.61
C TRP A 15 -13.12 -8.41 -14.90
N ALA A 16 -12.88 -7.18 -15.31
CA ALA A 16 -11.80 -6.36 -14.75
C ALA A 16 -11.81 -6.29 -13.21
N GLY A 17 -13.00 -6.10 -12.61
CA GLY A 17 -13.17 -6.13 -11.16
C GLY A 17 -12.97 -7.52 -10.54
N ALA A 18 -13.31 -8.59 -11.26
CA ALA A 18 -13.15 -9.95 -10.78
C ALA A 18 -11.69 -10.43 -10.76
N THR A 19 -10.80 -9.86 -11.60
CA THR A 19 -9.38 -10.24 -11.62
C THR A 19 -8.67 -9.86 -10.34
N LYS A 20 -8.99 -8.73 -9.74
CA LYS A 20 -8.39 -8.29 -8.46
C LYS A 20 -8.87 -9.12 -7.26
N GLY A 21 -10.09 -9.64 -7.32
CA GLY A 21 -10.66 -10.54 -6.30
C GLY A 21 -10.23 -12.00 -6.43
N ARG A 22 -9.31 -12.33 -7.33
CA ARG A 22 -8.83 -13.69 -7.56
C ARG A 22 -7.32 -13.76 -7.56
N VAL A 23 -6.79 -14.95 -7.26
CA VAL A 23 -5.34 -15.19 -7.28
C VAL A 23 -4.86 -15.22 -8.74
N THR A 24 -4.31 -14.11 -9.20
CA THR A 24 -3.61 -13.99 -10.48
C THR A 24 -2.12 -14.28 -10.31
N LYS A 25 -1.36 -14.38 -11.39
CA LYS A 25 0.12 -14.45 -11.30
C LYS A 25 0.72 -13.27 -10.56
N TRP A 26 0.10 -12.08 -10.67
CA TRP A 26 0.55 -10.87 -10.00
C TRP A 26 0.36 -10.97 -8.49
N ALA A 27 -0.80 -11.50 -8.06
CA ALA A 27 -1.05 -11.78 -6.66
C ALA A 27 -0.07 -12.83 -6.11
N LEU A 28 0.25 -13.85 -6.92
CA LEU A 28 1.24 -14.86 -6.55
C LEU A 28 2.65 -14.27 -6.40
N TYR A 29 3.09 -13.40 -7.32
CA TYR A 29 4.39 -12.74 -7.21
C TYR A 29 4.48 -11.84 -5.98
N ALA A 30 3.42 -11.07 -5.68
CA ALA A 30 3.37 -10.26 -4.46
C ALA A 30 3.43 -11.12 -3.19
N LEU A 31 2.68 -12.21 -3.15
CA LEU A 31 2.70 -13.18 -2.04
C LEU A 31 4.10 -13.82 -1.91
N MET A 32 4.74 -14.22 -3.01
CA MET A 32 6.09 -14.80 -2.97
C MET A 32 7.13 -13.80 -2.49
N ALA A 33 7.04 -12.52 -2.90
CA ALA A 33 7.90 -11.47 -2.38
C ALA A 33 7.74 -11.32 -0.86
N ASP A 34 6.51 -11.33 -0.35
CA ASP A 34 6.21 -11.24 1.08
C ASP A 34 6.72 -12.48 1.85
N VAL A 35 6.49 -13.69 1.33
CA VAL A 35 6.98 -14.94 1.94
C VAL A 35 8.52 -14.97 1.98
N CYS A 36 9.18 -14.56 0.90
CA CYS A 36 10.64 -14.46 0.85
C CYS A 36 11.16 -13.44 1.88
N LEU A 37 10.53 -12.28 1.97
CA LEU A 37 10.89 -11.27 2.96
C LEU A 37 10.73 -11.79 4.40
N TRP A 38 9.63 -12.51 4.66
CA TRP A 38 9.34 -13.13 5.96
C TRP A 38 10.30 -14.24 6.34
N SER A 39 10.81 -14.99 5.36
CA SER A 39 11.79 -16.07 5.54
C SER A 39 13.25 -15.60 5.44
N GLU A 40 13.48 -14.29 5.35
CA GLU A 40 14.82 -13.69 5.23
C GLU A 40 15.54 -14.05 3.90
N ASP A 41 14.80 -14.52 2.90
CA ASP A 41 15.28 -14.67 1.51
C ASP A 41 15.15 -13.31 0.78
N TYR A 42 16.03 -12.40 1.10
CA TYR A 42 15.98 -11.05 0.54
C TYR A 42 16.23 -11.02 -0.97
N ALA A 43 17.03 -11.95 -1.49
CA ALA A 43 17.27 -12.07 -2.92
C ALA A 43 16.01 -12.51 -3.65
N GLY A 44 15.32 -13.53 -3.15
CA GLY A 44 14.03 -13.98 -3.68
C GLY A 44 12.96 -12.88 -3.60
N CYS A 45 12.92 -12.12 -2.50
CA CYS A 45 11.99 -10.99 -2.40
C CYS A 45 12.21 -9.95 -3.52
N VAL A 46 13.46 -9.57 -3.78
CA VAL A 46 13.81 -8.64 -4.87
C VAL A 46 13.42 -9.21 -6.23
N GLU A 47 13.72 -10.48 -6.48
CA GLU A 47 13.39 -11.16 -7.76
C GLU A 47 11.87 -11.13 -8.01
N TYR A 48 11.05 -11.59 -7.07
CA TYR A 48 9.59 -11.59 -7.24
C TYR A 48 8.99 -10.19 -7.33
N ALA A 49 9.50 -9.23 -6.59
CA ALA A 49 9.09 -7.83 -6.72
C ALA A 49 9.42 -7.27 -8.11
N ASP A 50 10.58 -7.62 -8.68
CA ASP A 50 10.99 -7.19 -10.02
C ASP A 50 10.14 -7.81 -11.14
N LEU A 51 9.63 -9.02 -10.98
CA LEU A 51 8.66 -9.61 -11.92
C LEU A 51 7.36 -8.79 -12.02
N LEU A 52 6.99 -8.08 -10.95
CA LEU A 52 5.88 -7.13 -10.94
C LEU A 52 6.28 -5.75 -11.49
N ILE A 53 7.32 -5.16 -10.91
CA ILE A 53 7.71 -3.77 -11.15
C ILE A 53 8.18 -3.57 -12.60
N ASN A 54 8.97 -4.50 -13.12
CA ASN A 54 9.62 -4.40 -14.43
C ASN A 54 8.87 -5.12 -15.55
N SER A 55 7.68 -5.67 -15.26
CA SER A 55 6.88 -6.34 -16.28
C SER A 55 6.49 -5.38 -17.41
N THR A 56 6.55 -5.86 -18.65
CA THR A 56 6.09 -5.14 -19.84
C THR A 56 4.68 -5.49 -20.26
N SER A 57 4.00 -6.37 -19.50
CA SER A 57 2.61 -6.77 -19.79
C SER A 57 1.68 -5.57 -19.69
N ALA A 58 0.76 -5.41 -20.62
CA ALA A 58 -0.27 -4.37 -20.58
C ALA A 58 -1.23 -4.53 -19.39
N HIS A 59 -1.36 -5.75 -18.87
CA HIS A 59 -2.28 -6.09 -17.77
C HIS A 59 -1.61 -6.15 -16.40
N ARG A 60 -0.35 -5.73 -16.31
CA ARG A 60 0.33 -5.68 -15.01
C ARG A 60 -0.29 -4.61 -14.12
N PRO A 61 -0.35 -4.83 -12.81
CA PRO A 61 -0.56 -3.75 -11.86
C PRO A 61 0.56 -2.71 -12.01
N ALA A 62 0.22 -1.44 -11.89
CA ALA A 62 1.18 -0.36 -12.01
C ALA A 62 1.00 0.65 -10.88
N PHE A 63 2.12 1.13 -10.36
CA PHE A 63 2.10 2.18 -9.34
C PHE A 63 1.47 3.45 -9.91
N MET A 64 0.45 3.96 -9.22
CA MET A 64 -0.25 5.19 -9.57
C MET A 64 0.55 6.38 -9.04
N ALA A 65 1.29 7.04 -9.93
CA ALA A 65 2.19 8.14 -9.55
C ALA A 65 1.46 9.47 -9.35
N ASP A 66 0.25 9.59 -9.87
CA ASP A 66 -0.56 10.81 -9.75
C ASP A 66 -1.23 10.88 -8.39
N SER A 67 -0.90 11.93 -7.63
CA SER A 67 -1.44 12.17 -6.30
C SER A 67 -2.95 12.40 -6.30
N GLU A 68 -3.50 13.01 -7.34
CA GLU A 68 -4.93 13.28 -7.45
C GLU A 68 -5.75 11.98 -7.59
N GLN A 69 -5.13 10.92 -8.09
CA GLN A 69 -5.74 9.62 -8.26
C GLN A 69 -5.57 8.69 -7.04
N TRP A 70 -4.82 9.09 -6.01
CA TRP A 70 -4.54 8.24 -4.86
C TRP A 70 -5.80 7.67 -4.20
N PHE A 71 -6.85 8.46 -4.06
CA PHE A 71 -8.11 8.00 -3.44
C PHE A 71 -8.84 6.94 -4.26
N THR A 72 -8.62 6.89 -5.58
CA THR A 72 -9.25 5.87 -6.44
C THR A 72 -8.73 4.47 -6.15
N ILE A 73 -7.59 4.35 -5.46
CA ILE A 73 -7.09 3.08 -4.96
C ILE A 73 -8.11 2.45 -4.00
N PHE A 74 -8.76 3.26 -3.18
CA PHE A 74 -9.66 2.82 -2.11
C PHE A 74 -11.15 2.99 -2.48
N ASN A 75 -11.47 3.98 -3.31
CA ASN A 75 -12.83 4.24 -3.77
C ASN A 75 -12.82 4.69 -5.25
N PRO A 76 -13.34 3.89 -6.20
CA PRO A 76 -14.16 2.69 -5.96
C PRO A 76 -13.38 1.42 -5.59
N GLY A 77 -12.05 1.42 -5.59
CA GLY A 77 -11.21 0.23 -5.50
C GLY A 77 -10.99 -0.41 -6.88
N ASN A 78 -10.43 -1.62 -6.91
CA ASN A 78 -10.04 -2.33 -8.14
C ASN A 78 -9.14 -1.48 -9.06
N SER A 79 -8.33 -0.61 -8.47
CA SER A 79 -7.49 0.33 -9.17
C SER A 79 -6.37 -0.37 -9.94
N ASN A 80 -5.69 0.36 -10.82
CA ASN A 80 -4.53 -0.17 -11.53
C ASN A 80 -3.36 -0.49 -10.58
N GLU A 81 -3.29 0.16 -9.42
CA GLU A 81 -2.27 -0.14 -8.39
C GLU A 81 -2.59 -1.40 -7.59
N SER A 82 -3.85 -1.78 -7.46
CA SER A 82 -4.26 -2.95 -6.71
C SER A 82 -3.81 -4.24 -7.39
N ILE A 83 -3.32 -5.18 -6.59
CA ILE A 83 -2.85 -6.49 -7.04
C ILE A 83 -3.83 -7.58 -6.63
N PHE A 84 -4.28 -7.51 -5.37
CA PHE A 84 -5.23 -8.47 -4.83
C PHE A 84 -6.13 -7.79 -3.79
N GLU A 85 -7.44 -7.85 -4.02
CA GLU A 85 -8.46 -7.26 -3.15
C GLU A 85 -9.56 -8.26 -2.82
N LEU A 86 -10.11 -8.19 -1.63
CA LEU A 86 -11.39 -8.81 -1.30
C LEU A 86 -12.50 -7.81 -1.66
N ASN A 87 -13.38 -8.22 -2.55
CA ASN A 87 -14.46 -7.36 -3.04
C ASN A 87 -15.67 -7.40 -2.10
N PHE A 88 -16.14 -6.21 -1.72
CA PHE A 88 -17.31 -5.99 -0.87
C PHE A 88 -18.25 -5.01 -1.57
N ASP A 89 -18.97 -5.42 -2.58
CA ASP A 89 -19.95 -4.59 -3.25
C ASP A 89 -21.35 -5.03 -2.84
N VAL A 90 -21.99 -4.21 -2.00
CA VAL A 90 -23.34 -4.46 -1.47
C VAL A 90 -24.37 -4.58 -2.59
N ARG A 91 -24.19 -3.81 -3.67
CA ARG A 91 -25.16 -3.76 -4.79
C ARG A 91 -25.02 -4.98 -5.69
N THR A 92 -23.77 -5.37 -5.98
CA THR A 92 -23.49 -6.48 -6.90
C THR A 92 -23.61 -7.84 -6.21
N TYR A 93 -23.15 -7.94 -4.96
CA TYR A 93 -23.07 -9.23 -4.25
C TYR A 93 -24.18 -9.42 -3.22
N ASN A 94 -25.09 -8.45 -3.05
CA ASN A 94 -26.17 -8.47 -2.06
C ASN A 94 -25.67 -8.83 -0.65
N GLN A 95 -24.50 -8.29 -0.30
CA GLN A 95 -23.84 -8.53 0.99
C GLN A 95 -24.38 -7.55 2.05
N PRO A 96 -24.48 -7.94 3.31
CA PRO A 96 -24.77 -6.99 4.39
C PRO A 96 -23.73 -5.86 4.41
N VAL A 97 -24.17 -4.63 4.66
CA VAL A 97 -23.33 -3.41 4.66
C VAL A 97 -22.15 -3.50 5.60
N ASP A 98 -22.26 -4.30 6.67
CA ASP A 98 -21.31 -4.36 7.77
C ASP A 98 -20.20 -5.42 7.57
N ASN A 99 -20.13 -6.06 6.41
CA ASN A 99 -19.16 -7.13 6.17
C ASN A 99 -17.78 -6.62 5.72
N SER A 100 -17.70 -5.41 5.20
CA SER A 100 -16.41 -4.82 4.86
C SER A 100 -15.68 -4.34 6.11
N PRO A 101 -14.36 -4.60 6.24
CA PRO A 101 -13.56 -4.04 7.34
C PRO A 101 -13.66 -2.52 7.47
N SER A 102 -13.94 -1.81 6.38
CA SER A 102 -14.12 -0.36 6.40
C SER A 102 -15.31 0.10 7.25
N ALA A 103 -16.30 -0.78 7.51
CA ALA A 103 -17.41 -0.50 8.40
C ALA A 103 -16.98 -0.15 9.83
N TYR A 104 -15.81 -0.64 10.25
CA TYR A 104 -15.27 -0.39 11.59
C TYR A 104 -14.45 0.90 11.69
N PHE A 105 -14.10 1.52 10.57
CA PHE A 105 -13.17 2.66 10.52
C PHE A 105 -13.87 4.02 10.44
N ILE A 106 -15.05 4.07 9.87
CA ILE A 106 -15.66 5.28 9.34
C ILE A 106 -16.84 5.66 10.21
N TYR A 107 -17.17 6.95 10.25
CA TYR A 107 -18.43 7.59 10.63
C TYR A 107 -18.53 8.37 11.91
N SER A 108 -17.66 8.24 12.88
CA SER A 108 -17.72 9.15 14.02
C SER A 108 -16.54 8.95 14.96
N THR A 109 -16.42 9.86 15.91
CA THR A 109 -15.56 9.69 17.07
C THR A 109 -15.87 8.43 17.90
N SER A 110 -16.93 7.71 17.54
CA SER A 110 -17.35 6.43 18.13
C SER A 110 -17.02 5.22 17.24
N ALA A 111 -16.26 5.38 16.16
CA ALA A 111 -15.84 4.25 15.34
C ALA A 111 -15.10 3.20 16.20
N PRO A 112 -15.40 1.89 16.03
CA PRO A 112 -14.76 0.83 16.82
C PRO A 112 -13.25 0.79 16.67
N LEU A 113 -12.73 1.13 15.48
CA LEU A 113 -11.31 1.21 15.17
C LEU A 113 -10.96 2.63 14.72
N GLN A 114 -9.95 3.19 15.35
CA GLN A 114 -9.47 4.54 15.10
C GLN A 114 -7.94 4.54 15.05
N TYR A 115 -7.36 5.60 14.48
CA TYR A 115 -5.93 5.83 14.62
C TYR A 115 -5.55 6.04 16.08
N SER A 116 -4.43 5.44 16.49
CA SER A 116 -3.81 5.77 17.77
C SER A 116 -3.37 7.24 17.78
N ILE A 117 -3.19 7.80 18.98
CA ILE A 117 -2.67 9.16 19.13
C ILE A 117 -1.31 9.33 18.42
N ASN A 118 -0.44 8.36 18.53
CA ASN A 118 0.88 8.40 17.87
C ASN A 118 0.76 8.45 16.34
N MET A 119 -0.17 7.68 15.76
CA MET A 119 -0.40 7.71 14.32
C MET A 119 -1.02 9.03 13.89
N TRP A 120 -1.97 9.53 14.66
CA TRP A 120 -2.58 10.83 14.40
C TRP A 120 -1.54 11.96 14.43
N GLU A 121 -0.64 11.97 15.42
CA GLU A 121 0.46 12.94 15.51
C GLU A 121 1.41 12.87 14.31
N ARG A 122 1.71 11.68 13.82
CA ARG A 122 2.50 11.48 12.60
C ARG A 122 1.81 12.05 11.35
N LEU A 123 0.53 11.78 11.19
CA LEU A 123 -0.27 12.33 10.10
C LEU A 123 -0.36 13.87 10.18
N GLN A 124 -0.50 14.43 11.38
CA GLN A 124 -0.46 15.88 11.60
C GLN A 124 0.91 16.46 11.26
N THR A 125 1.99 15.80 11.66
CA THR A 125 3.35 16.22 11.34
C THR A 125 3.57 16.22 9.83
N GLU A 126 3.16 15.16 9.13
CA GLU A 126 3.26 15.09 7.67
C GLU A 126 2.41 16.16 7.00
N THR A 127 1.23 16.44 7.49
CA THR A 127 0.36 17.53 7.05
C THR A 127 1.08 18.88 7.11
N LEU A 128 1.70 19.17 8.24
CA LEU A 128 2.44 20.42 8.45
C LEU A 128 3.70 20.50 7.57
N MET A 129 4.48 19.43 7.50
CA MET A 129 5.71 19.40 6.71
C MET A 129 5.45 19.48 5.21
N SER A 130 4.31 19.00 4.73
CA SER A 130 3.89 19.09 3.34
C SER A 130 3.14 20.40 3.00
N ASN A 131 2.97 21.29 3.95
CA ASN A 131 2.12 22.48 3.81
C ASN A 131 0.70 22.14 3.33
N ASN A 132 0.10 21.13 3.91
CA ASN A 132 -1.22 20.56 3.57
C ASN A 132 -1.31 19.90 2.17
N ALA A 133 -0.19 19.61 1.52
CA ALA A 133 -0.19 19.00 0.19
C ALA A 133 -0.25 17.46 0.22
N SER A 134 0.07 16.82 1.35
CA SER A 134 0.05 15.35 1.45
C SER A 134 -1.35 14.80 1.23
N VAL A 135 -1.50 13.94 0.21
CA VAL A 135 -2.81 13.32 -0.10
C VAL A 135 -3.21 12.27 0.92
N ARG A 136 -2.24 11.63 1.57
CA ARG A 136 -2.47 10.57 2.56
C ARG A 136 -2.63 11.09 3.99
N ALA A 137 -2.29 12.35 4.25
CA ALA A 137 -2.38 12.96 5.57
C ALA A 137 -3.40 14.11 5.63
N SER A 138 -3.34 15.07 4.70
CA SER A 138 -4.14 16.30 4.78
C SER A 138 -5.39 16.30 3.89
N MET A 139 -5.43 15.47 2.85
CA MET A 139 -6.49 15.48 1.83
C MET A 139 -7.65 14.53 2.10
N GLY A 140 -7.87 14.13 3.35
CA GLY A 140 -9.02 13.32 3.73
C GLY A 140 -8.73 11.84 3.96
N ALA A 141 -7.46 11.45 4.08
CA ALA A 141 -7.11 10.09 4.49
C ALA A 141 -7.49 9.81 5.95
N TYR A 142 -7.64 10.87 6.74
CA TYR A 142 -8.17 10.80 8.11
C TYR A 142 -9.01 12.04 8.43
N ARG A 143 -9.92 11.88 9.38
CA ARG A 143 -10.71 12.98 9.94
C ARG A 143 -10.83 12.75 11.44
N ASP A 144 -10.36 13.70 12.25
CA ASP A 144 -10.16 13.51 13.66
C ASP A 144 -9.31 12.27 13.90
N PHE A 145 -9.74 11.26 14.60
CA PHE A 145 -9.06 9.98 14.73
C PHE A 145 -9.59 8.91 13.76
N CYS A 146 -10.57 9.24 12.92
CA CYS A 146 -11.22 8.29 12.02
C CYS A 146 -10.34 7.98 10.81
N ILE A 147 -10.35 6.73 10.38
CA ILE A 147 -9.69 6.27 9.17
C ILE A 147 -10.61 6.58 7.99
N TRP A 148 -10.25 7.59 7.19
CA TRP A 148 -11.12 8.13 6.15
C TRP A 148 -10.75 7.71 4.73
N LYS A 149 -9.56 7.20 4.50
CA LYS A 149 -9.04 6.90 3.15
C LYS A 149 -9.94 5.97 2.31
N TYR A 150 -10.72 5.10 2.96
CA TYR A 150 -11.66 4.19 2.29
C TYR A 150 -12.97 4.87 1.88
N GLN A 151 -13.23 6.07 2.37
CA GLN A 151 -14.46 6.81 2.08
C GLN A 151 -14.44 7.50 0.72
N GLY A 152 -13.27 7.76 0.17
CA GLY A 152 -13.07 8.46 -1.09
C GLY A 152 -12.39 9.80 -0.92
N ALA A 153 -12.34 10.58 -1.98
CA ALA A 153 -11.59 11.82 -2.07
C ALA A 153 -12.08 12.88 -1.09
N GLY A 154 -11.47 12.95 0.08
CA GLY A 154 -11.66 13.98 1.09
C GLY A 154 -13.10 14.13 1.61
N TYR A 155 -13.26 14.41 2.88
CA TYR A 155 -14.59 14.52 3.50
C TYR A 155 -15.42 15.74 3.01
N GLN A 156 -14.84 16.62 2.22
CA GLN A 156 -15.51 17.79 1.64
C GLN A 156 -15.83 17.64 0.16
N MET A 157 -15.38 16.55 -0.48
CA MET A 157 -15.58 16.34 -1.91
C MET A 157 -16.85 15.53 -2.20
N THR A 158 -17.51 15.89 -3.29
CA THR A 158 -18.61 15.10 -3.85
C THR A 158 -18.06 13.76 -4.34
N GLY A 159 -18.69 12.66 -3.98
CA GLY A 159 -18.28 11.32 -4.40
C GLY A 159 -17.76 10.43 -3.26
N THR A 160 -18.04 10.82 -2.02
CA THR A 160 -17.87 9.91 -0.89
C THR A 160 -18.74 8.67 -1.08
N ARG A 161 -18.24 7.56 -0.60
CA ARG A 161 -18.97 6.29 -0.60
C ARG A 161 -20.22 6.41 0.28
N ASP A 162 -21.37 6.03 -0.25
CA ASP A 162 -22.65 6.06 0.45
C ASP A 162 -22.93 4.76 1.25
N GLN A 163 -22.12 3.72 1.00
CA GLN A 163 -22.19 2.43 1.69
C GLN A 163 -20.80 2.06 2.26
N GLN A 164 -20.78 1.23 3.29
CA GLN A 164 -19.55 0.76 3.92
C GLN A 164 -19.07 -0.55 3.26
N ASP A 165 -18.88 -0.52 1.98
CA ASP A 165 -18.55 -1.66 1.13
C ASP A 165 -17.19 -1.54 0.45
N ALA A 166 -16.27 -0.79 1.03
CA ALA A 166 -14.92 -0.66 0.47
C ALA A 166 -14.21 -2.01 0.39
N ASN A 167 -13.53 -2.26 -0.71
CA ASN A 167 -12.72 -3.44 -0.88
C ASN A 167 -11.59 -3.45 0.15
N TRP A 168 -11.20 -4.66 0.58
CA TRP A 168 -10.05 -4.84 1.43
C TRP A 168 -8.84 -5.23 0.59
N ILE A 169 -7.87 -4.34 0.48
CA ILE A 169 -6.67 -4.54 -0.33
C ILE A 169 -5.69 -5.42 0.45
N LEU A 170 -5.34 -6.59 -0.11
CA LEU A 170 -4.33 -7.47 0.44
C LEU A 170 -2.93 -7.11 -0.05
N TYR A 171 -2.79 -6.80 -1.36
CA TYR A 171 -1.53 -6.34 -1.95
C TYR A 171 -1.79 -5.24 -2.96
N ARG A 172 -0.92 -4.23 -2.97
CA ARG A 172 -0.85 -3.16 -3.97
C ARG A 172 0.59 -2.77 -4.27
N MET A 173 0.81 -2.06 -5.37
CA MET A 173 2.16 -1.78 -5.86
C MET A 173 3.02 -1.01 -4.86
N ALA A 174 2.47 -0.09 -4.07
CA ALA A 174 3.25 0.60 -3.05
C ALA A 174 3.81 -0.38 -2.00
N ASP A 175 3.05 -1.40 -1.58
CA ASP A 175 3.53 -2.43 -0.67
C ASP A 175 4.69 -3.23 -1.28
N VAL A 176 4.57 -3.61 -2.57
CA VAL A 176 5.64 -4.33 -3.28
C VAL A 176 6.91 -3.49 -3.41
N LEU A 177 6.78 -2.18 -3.72
CA LEU A 177 7.93 -1.27 -3.77
C LEU A 177 8.65 -1.20 -2.42
N LEU A 178 7.89 -1.10 -1.34
CA LEU A 178 8.44 -0.99 0.02
C LEU A 178 8.96 -2.33 0.57
N MET A 179 8.38 -3.47 0.18
CA MET A 179 8.97 -4.80 0.46
C MET A 179 10.33 -4.96 -0.23
N LYS A 180 10.44 -4.56 -1.50
CA LYS A 180 11.72 -4.55 -2.22
C LYS A 180 12.74 -3.62 -1.55
N ALA A 181 12.32 -2.42 -1.14
CA ALA A 181 13.22 -1.49 -0.44
C ALA A 181 13.75 -2.08 0.88
N GLU A 182 12.90 -2.78 1.63
CA GLU A 182 13.31 -3.47 2.85
C GLU A 182 14.31 -4.60 2.57
N ALA A 183 14.05 -5.45 1.57
CA ALA A 183 14.96 -6.52 1.19
C ALA A 183 16.33 -5.99 0.74
N LEU A 184 16.36 -4.89 -0.02
CA LEU A 184 17.61 -4.23 -0.44
C LEU A 184 18.36 -3.63 0.75
N ALA A 185 17.65 -3.09 1.74
CA ALA A 185 18.27 -2.61 2.97
C ALA A 185 19.01 -3.73 3.72
N TRP A 186 18.37 -4.90 3.85
CA TRP A 186 18.97 -6.08 4.47
C TRP A 186 20.14 -6.68 3.68
N GLN A 187 20.14 -6.56 2.34
CA GLN A 187 21.28 -6.99 1.53
C GLN A 187 22.50 -6.10 1.68
N GLY A 188 22.32 -4.86 2.15
CA GLY A 188 23.39 -3.93 2.40
C GLY A 188 24.07 -3.36 1.14
N GLY A 189 24.94 -2.40 1.35
CA GLY A 189 25.75 -1.78 0.32
C GLY A 189 25.14 -0.55 -0.33
N ALA A 190 25.97 0.44 -0.65
CA ALA A 190 25.53 1.77 -1.11
C ALA A 190 24.63 1.74 -2.35
N ALA A 191 24.84 0.82 -3.29
CA ALA A 191 24.00 0.69 -4.48
C ALA A 191 22.60 0.20 -4.12
N ASN A 192 22.47 -0.78 -3.22
CA ASN A 192 21.18 -1.26 -2.74
C ASN A 192 20.49 -0.18 -1.89
N PHE A 193 21.23 0.55 -1.06
CA PHE A 193 20.68 1.65 -0.28
C PHE A 193 20.13 2.77 -1.17
N GLN A 194 20.88 3.14 -2.22
CA GLN A 194 20.36 4.12 -3.20
C GLN A 194 19.05 3.65 -3.82
N THR A 195 19.00 2.40 -4.31
CA THR A 195 17.78 1.85 -4.91
C THR A 195 16.63 1.82 -3.91
N ALA A 196 16.88 1.46 -2.65
CA ALA A 196 15.87 1.46 -1.60
C ALA A 196 15.32 2.88 -1.34
N ILE A 197 16.19 3.88 -1.25
CA ILE A 197 15.81 5.29 -1.10
C ILE A 197 15.00 5.78 -2.31
N ASP A 198 15.38 5.41 -3.53
CA ASP A 198 14.65 5.79 -4.75
C ASP A 198 13.23 5.20 -4.74
N LEU A 199 13.05 3.95 -4.28
CA LEU A 199 11.74 3.32 -4.13
C LEU A 199 10.88 4.01 -3.07
N ILE A 200 11.47 4.38 -1.93
CA ILE A 200 10.80 5.17 -0.90
C ILE A 200 10.39 6.54 -1.47
N ASN A 201 11.31 7.23 -2.15
CA ASN A 201 11.06 8.55 -2.73
C ASN A 201 9.96 8.51 -3.79
N LYS A 202 9.85 7.44 -4.56
CA LYS A 202 8.74 7.25 -5.50
C LYS A 202 7.37 7.27 -4.79
N VAL A 203 7.28 6.64 -3.62
CA VAL A 203 6.05 6.65 -2.80
C VAL A 203 5.82 8.04 -2.20
N ARG A 204 6.86 8.68 -1.70
CA ARG A 204 6.82 10.02 -1.10
C ARG A 204 6.39 11.09 -2.12
N SER A 205 6.99 11.07 -3.32
CA SER A 205 6.64 12.01 -4.39
C SER A 205 5.17 11.91 -4.78
N ARG A 206 4.62 10.68 -4.91
CA ARG A 206 3.19 10.47 -5.14
C ARG A 206 2.34 11.06 -4.02
N ALA A 207 2.81 10.99 -2.78
CA ALA A 207 2.10 11.54 -1.62
C ALA A 207 2.24 13.07 -1.49
N ASN A 208 2.94 13.75 -2.40
CA ASN A 208 3.29 15.17 -2.34
C ASN A 208 4.14 15.53 -1.12
N ILE A 209 5.10 14.66 -0.79
CA ILE A 209 6.02 14.87 0.33
C ILE A 209 7.43 14.99 -0.19
N ALA A 210 8.24 15.82 0.47
CA ALA A 210 9.63 15.99 0.12
C ALA A 210 10.39 14.65 0.12
N GLU A 211 11.21 14.46 -0.90
CA GLU A 211 12.08 13.30 -1.03
C GLU A 211 13.15 13.27 0.07
N LEU A 212 13.60 12.08 0.42
CA LEU A 212 14.77 11.88 1.25
C LEU A 212 16.02 12.20 0.43
N ASN A 213 16.74 13.23 0.83
CA ASN A 213 18.02 13.60 0.21
C ASN A 213 19.16 13.17 1.12
N VAL A 214 19.58 11.92 0.98
CA VAL A 214 20.60 11.28 1.82
C VAL A 214 21.68 10.67 0.93
N ASN A 215 22.95 10.74 1.41
CA ASN A 215 24.06 10.09 0.69
C ASN A 215 24.10 8.60 1.05
N PRO A 216 23.95 7.68 0.08
CA PRO A 216 23.89 6.25 0.35
C PRO A 216 25.18 5.69 0.96
N ASN A 217 26.32 6.37 0.82
CA ASN A 217 27.58 5.95 1.43
C ASN A 217 27.65 6.23 2.95
N ASP A 218 26.76 7.08 3.45
CA ASP A 218 26.68 7.43 4.88
C ASP A 218 25.57 6.62 5.60
N LEU A 219 24.89 5.72 4.88
CA LEU A 219 23.80 4.92 5.41
C LEU A 219 24.29 3.55 5.91
N THR A 220 23.52 3.02 6.85
CA THR A 220 23.63 1.64 7.35
C THR A 220 22.33 0.90 7.05
N GLU A 221 22.35 -0.43 7.12
CA GLU A 221 21.16 -1.27 7.00
C GLU A 221 20.04 -0.76 7.92
N ILE A 222 20.37 -0.53 9.19
CA ILE A 222 19.41 -0.06 10.20
C ILE A 222 18.82 1.30 9.84
N SER A 223 19.62 2.24 9.32
CA SER A 223 19.12 3.55 8.94
C SER A 223 18.15 3.47 7.76
N VAL A 224 18.45 2.64 6.76
CA VAL A 224 17.57 2.44 5.60
C VAL A 224 16.30 1.72 6.01
N LEU A 225 16.39 0.68 6.82
CA LEU A 225 15.24 -0.02 7.40
C LEU A 225 14.32 0.94 8.15
N HIS A 226 14.90 1.87 8.92
CA HIS A 226 14.11 2.88 9.62
C HIS A 226 13.32 3.76 8.66
N TYR A 227 13.91 4.22 7.55
CA TYR A 227 13.18 4.97 6.52
C TYR A 227 12.07 4.14 5.87
N VAL A 228 12.35 2.89 5.51
CA VAL A 228 11.33 1.98 4.94
C VAL A 228 10.15 1.84 5.88
N LEU A 229 10.42 1.58 7.16
CA LEU A 229 9.36 1.33 8.15
C LEU A 229 8.52 2.56 8.47
N GLN A 230 9.16 3.73 8.51
CA GLN A 230 8.43 4.99 8.65
C GLN A 230 7.51 5.23 7.46
N GLU A 231 8.00 4.95 6.25
CA GLU A 231 7.20 5.11 5.04
C GLU A 231 6.05 4.11 4.99
N ARG A 232 6.31 2.83 5.31
CA ARG A 232 5.27 1.79 5.39
C ARG A 232 4.19 2.12 6.42
N ASP A 233 4.59 2.66 7.57
CA ASP A 233 3.68 2.97 8.67
C ASP A 233 2.60 3.98 8.26
N ILE A 234 2.97 5.01 7.50
CA ILE A 234 2.05 6.05 7.05
C ILE A 234 1.34 5.64 5.74
N GLU A 235 2.08 5.16 4.76
CA GLU A 235 1.53 4.80 3.46
C GLU A 235 0.49 3.67 3.55
N LEU A 236 0.80 2.63 4.33
CA LEU A 236 -0.03 1.44 4.50
C LEU A 236 -0.88 1.48 5.78
N ALA A 237 -1.03 2.67 6.37
CA ALA A 237 -1.85 2.85 7.57
C ALA A 237 -3.26 2.30 7.36
N ALA A 238 -3.76 1.55 8.32
CA ALA A 238 -5.07 0.90 8.30
C ALA A 238 -5.28 -0.15 7.18
N GLU A 239 -4.19 -0.68 6.60
CA GLU A 239 -4.22 -1.78 5.62
C GLU A 239 -3.82 -3.13 6.23
N GLY A 240 -3.70 -3.21 7.56
CA GLY A 240 -3.38 -4.45 8.28
C GLY A 240 -1.91 -4.86 8.21
N LYS A 241 -0.99 -3.99 7.75
CA LYS A 241 0.43 -4.34 7.53
C LYS A 241 1.32 -4.13 8.75
N ARG A 242 1.07 -3.09 9.53
CA ARG A 242 1.98 -2.64 10.60
C ARG A 242 2.35 -3.72 11.60
N TRP A 243 1.39 -4.53 12.04
CA TRP A 243 1.64 -5.60 13.00
C TRP A 243 2.66 -6.62 12.47
N TYR A 244 2.53 -7.00 11.21
CA TYR A 244 3.42 -7.95 10.56
C TYR A 244 4.80 -7.36 10.31
N ASP A 245 4.90 -6.07 9.97
CA ASP A 245 6.18 -5.36 9.86
C ASP A 245 6.95 -5.41 11.19
N LEU A 246 6.29 -5.11 12.30
CA LEU A 246 6.89 -5.14 13.63
C LEU A 246 7.30 -6.56 14.06
N LEU A 247 6.47 -7.58 13.76
CA LEU A 247 6.81 -8.97 14.06
C LEU A 247 8.02 -9.44 13.26
N ARG A 248 8.11 -9.09 11.98
CA ARG A 248 9.22 -9.46 11.11
C ARG A 248 10.54 -8.89 11.61
N LEU A 249 10.52 -7.61 11.98
CA LEU A 249 11.70 -6.95 12.55
C LEU A 249 12.08 -7.51 13.91
N GLY A 250 11.11 -7.71 14.80
CA GLY A 250 11.37 -8.30 16.11
C GLY A 250 11.88 -9.74 16.06
N LYS A 251 11.73 -10.42 14.91
CA LYS A 251 12.29 -11.74 14.65
C LYS A 251 13.77 -11.68 14.23
N SER A 252 14.15 -10.60 13.56
CA SER A 252 15.54 -10.40 13.14
C SER A 252 16.45 -10.21 14.36
N LYS A 253 17.59 -10.91 14.37
CA LYS A 253 18.56 -10.83 15.47
C LYS A 253 19.36 -9.53 15.47
N ASP A 254 19.33 -8.80 14.35
CA ASP A 254 20.15 -7.63 14.11
C ASP A 254 19.39 -6.29 14.31
N TYR A 255 18.11 -6.36 14.73
CA TYR A 255 17.26 -5.18 14.94
C TYR A 255 16.96 -4.92 16.42
#